data_65ad74f1dd6add09014564a222360348
#
_entry.id   65ad74f1dd6add09014564a222360348
#
_cell.length_a   1.000
_cell.length_b   1.000
_cell.length_c   1.000
_cell.angle_alpha   90.00
_cell.angle_beta   90.00
_cell.angle_gamma   90.00
#
_symmetry.space_group_name_H-M   'P 1'
#
loop_
_entity.id
_entity.type
_entity.pdbx_description
1 polymer ?
#
loop_
_entity_poly.entity_id
_entity_poly.type
_entity_poly.pdbx_seq_one_letter_code
_entity_poly.pdbx_strand_id
1 'polypeptide(L)'
;VIEKSISLDDAALFGCAVMTGVGAVINTARIRGGDSVAILGLGGVGLNGIMGAKLGGAETIIGIDIDETKFSKAKELGATHCMNPQNENFVEEVLDTTNGGVDFAIDLAGVMSAMDSAYKIIRYGGAVVTAGLTPVNTQFSFNHSDLVAQEKSILGSYMGSCVPVRDVPRFLNLFKQGR
;
A
#
# COMPACT_ATOMS: atom_id res chain seq x y z
N VAL A 1 -2.61 -20.48 17.01
CA VAL A 1 -3.73 -21.42 16.80
C VAL A 1 -4.84 -20.64 16.14
N ILE A 2 -5.34 -21.13 15.00
CA ILE A 2 -6.46 -20.55 14.26
C ILE A 2 -7.73 -21.25 14.72
N GLU A 3 -8.84 -20.53 14.86
CA GLU A 3 -10.12 -21.10 15.21
C GLU A 3 -10.60 -22.08 14.14
N LYS A 4 -11.16 -23.22 14.56
CA LYS A 4 -11.67 -24.28 13.68
C LYS A 4 -12.79 -23.87 12.73
N SER A 5 -13.43 -22.72 12.99
CA SER A 5 -14.49 -22.15 12.16
C SER A 5 -14.00 -21.48 10.86
N ILE A 6 -12.70 -21.29 10.72
CA ILE A 6 -12.07 -20.67 9.53
C ILE A 6 -11.53 -21.79 8.65
N SER A 7 -11.84 -21.74 7.35
CA SER A 7 -11.29 -22.70 6.39
C SER A 7 -9.77 -22.56 6.32
N LEU A 8 -9.06 -23.65 6.03
CA LEU A 8 -7.61 -23.60 5.85
C LEU A 8 -7.22 -22.78 4.61
N ASP A 9 -8.07 -22.77 3.60
CA ASP A 9 -7.86 -21.99 2.37
C ASP A 9 -7.89 -20.48 2.66
N ASP A 10 -8.90 -20.01 3.41
CA ASP A 10 -8.95 -18.62 3.85
C ASP A 10 -7.77 -18.29 4.77
N ALA A 11 -7.48 -19.16 5.74
CA ALA A 11 -6.40 -18.97 6.70
C ALA A 11 -5.02 -18.85 6.04
N ALA A 12 -4.78 -19.54 4.93
CA ALA A 12 -3.51 -19.49 4.22
C ALA A 12 -3.16 -18.08 3.71
N LEU A 13 -4.16 -17.29 3.30
CA LEU A 13 -3.97 -15.92 2.82
C LEU A 13 -3.46 -14.99 3.92
N PHE A 14 -3.82 -15.26 5.18
CA PHE A 14 -3.41 -14.44 6.32
C PHE A 14 -1.93 -14.61 6.69
N GLY A 15 -1.30 -15.70 6.28
CA GLY A 15 0.12 -15.97 6.52
C GLY A 15 1.08 -15.10 5.69
N CYS A 16 0.61 -14.47 4.62
CA CYS A 16 1.46 -13.65 3.74
C CYS A 16 0.74 -12.40 3.24
N ALA A 17 -0.21 -12.55 2.31
CA ALA A 17 -0.80 -11.42 1.58
C ALA A 17 -1.53 -10.42 2.48
N VAL A 18 -2.36 -10.92 3.40
CA VAL A 18 -3.11 -10.06 4.32
C VAL A 18 -2.17 -9.34 5.29
N MET A 19 -1.27 -10.10 5.93
CA MET A 19 -0.30 -9.47 6.86
C MET A 19 0.54 -8.41 6.16
N THR A 20 1.05 -8.71 4.96
CA THR A 20 1.92 -7.77 4.24
C THR A 20 1.14 -6.53 3.81
N GLY A 21 -0.01 -6.68 3.14
CA GLY A 21 -0.78 -5.56 2.60
C GLY A 21 -1.39 -4.69 3.70
N VAL A 22 -2.20 -5.29 4.58
CA VAL A 22 -2.83 -4.55 5.69
C VAL A 22 -1.77 -4.01 6.64
N GLY A 23 -0.74 -4.81 6.97
CA GLY A 23 0.30 -4.42 7.91
C GLY A 23 1.19 -3.28 7.40
N ALA A 24 1.54 -3.24 6.11
CA ALA A 24 2.30 -2.13 5.54
C ALA A 24 1.58 -0.79 5.76
N VAL A 25 0.25 -0.78 5.63
CA VAL A 25 -0.58 0.41 5.83
C VAL A 25 -0.78 0.73 7.31
N ILE A 26 -1.18 -0.24 8.12
CA ILE A 26 -1.60 -0.01 9.52
C ILE A 26 -0.42 0.05 10.49
N ASN A 27 0.58 -0.85 10.32
CA ASN A 27 1.68 -0.96 11.28
C ASN A 27 2.90 -0.13 10.87
N THR A 28 3.24 -0.10 9.55
CA THR A 28 4.42 0.62 9.06
C THR A 28 4.10 2.07 8.75
N ALA A 29 3.16 2.35 7.83
CA ALA A 29 2.72 3.70 7.51
C ALA A 29 2.00 4.37 8.69
N ARG A 30 1.22 3.60 9.45
CA ARG A 30 0.43 4.08 10.59
C ARG A 30 -0.54 5.19 10.20
N ILE A 31 -1.22 4.97 9.07
CA ILE A 31 -2.17 5.93 8.54
C ILE A 31 -3.25 6.29 9.56
N ARG A 32 -3.81 7.48 9.39
CA ARG A 32 -4.87 8.05 10.24
C ARG A 32 -6.07 8.44 9.40
N GLY A 33 -7.18 8.66 10.05
CA GLY A 33 -8.36 9.22 9.39
C GLY A 33 -8.04 10.56 8.72
N GLY A 34 -8.40 10.68 7.43
CA GLY A 34 -8.13 11.85 6.60
C GLY A 34 -6.84 11.79 5.77
N ASP A 35 -5.94 10.82 6.01
CA ASP A 35 -4.74 10.67 5.19
C ASP A 35 -5.08 10.26 3.75
N SER A 36 -4.22 10.65 2.82
CA SER A 36 -4.23 10.21 1.42
C SER A 36 -3.17 9.11 1.20
N VAL A 37 -3.57 8.01 0.57
CA VAL A 37 -2.74 6.81 0.41
C VAL A 37 -2.78 6.33 -1.03
N ALA A 38 -1.61 6.12 -1.63
CA ALA A 38 -1.47 5.44 -2.91
C ALA A 38 -0.93 4.01 -2.70
N ILE A 39 -1.57 3.01 -3.32
CA ILE A 39 -1.16 1.60 -3.30
C ILE A 39 -0.68 1.23 -4.69
N LEU A 40 0.61 0.94 -4.83
CA LEU A 40 1.24 0.56 -6.09
C LEU A 40 1.36 -0.96 -6.19
N GLY A 41 0.75 -1.51 -7.24
CA GLY A 41 0.60 -2.95 -7.47
C GLY A 41 -0.69 -3.49 -6.85
N LEU A 42 -1.68 -3.81 -7.69
CA LEU A 42 -3.02 -4.29 -7.29
C LEU A 42 -3.14 -5.82 -7.41
N GLY A 43 -2.07 -6.54 -7.04
CA GLY A 43 -2.14 -7.99 -6.82
C GLY A 43 -2.78 -8.33 -5.48
N GLY A 44 -2.71 -9.60 -5.06
CA GLY A 44 -3.30 -10.04 -3.79
C GLY A 44 -2.84 -9.23 -2.57
N VAL A 45 -1.55 -8.87 -2.50
CA VAL A 45 -1.02 -8.02 -1.41
C VAL A 45 -1.55 -6.60 -1.51
N GLY A 46 -1.57 -6.01 -2.73
CA GLY A 46 -2.03 -4.64 -2.93
C GLY A 46 -3.52 -4.44 -2.67
N LEU A 47 -4.37 -5.39 -3.07
CA LEU A 47 -5.80 -5.35 -2.74
C LEU A 47 -6.03 -5.39 -1.22
N ASN A 48 -5.22 -6.16 -0.48
CA ASN A 48 -5.22 -6.11 0.98
C ASN A 48 -4.70 -4.77 1.52
N GLY A 49 -3.76 -4.10 0.82
CA GLY A 49 -3.35 -2.73 1.12
C GLY A 49 -4.49 -1.73 0.98
N ILE A 50 -5.30 -1.82 -0.09
CA ILE A 50 -6.52 -1.00 -0.27
C ILE A 50 -7.48 -1.20 0.91
N MET A 51 -7.76 -2.45 1.28
CA MET A 51 -8.62 -2.75 2.44
C MET A 51 -8.02 -2.20 3.74
N GLY A 52 -6.71 -2.30 3.92
CA GLY A 52 -5.99 -1.71 5.05
C GLY A 52 -6.12 -0.20 5.12
N ALA A 53 -6.03 0.50 3.98
CA ALA A 53 -6.20 1.95 3.90
C ALA A 53 -7.62 2.37 4.26
N LYS A 54 -8.63 1.67 3.72
CA LYS A 54 -10.04 1.86 4.09
C LYS A 54 -10.28 1.62 5.59
N LEU A 55 -9.72 0.54 6.13
CA LEU A 55 -9.83 0.20 7.56
C LEU A 55 -9.20 1.28 8.46
N GLY A 56 -8.08 1.87 8.03
CA GLY A 56 -7.38 2.94 8.74
C GLY A 56 -8.07 4.30 8.65
N GLY A 57 -9.08 4.43 7.79
CA GLY A 57 -9.86 5.67 7.63
C GLY A 57 -9.22 6.66 6.66
N ALA A 58 -8.38 6.20 5.72
CA ALA A 58 -7.87 7.07 4.67
C ALA A 58 -9.03 7.70 3.90
N GLU A 59 -8.93 9.01 3.62
CA GLU A 59 -9.94 9.77 2.88
C GLU A 59 -9.78 9.55 1.38
N THR A 60 -8.54 9.59 0.89
CA THR A 60 -8.22 9.35 -0.52
C THR A 60 -7.39 8.08 -0.63
N ILE A 61 -7.87 7.10 -1.40
CA ILE A 61 -7.18 5.83 -1.64
C ILE A 61 -7.01 5.66 -3.14
N ILE A 62 -5.77 5.76 -3.63
CA ILE A 62 -5.44 5.63 -5.05
C ILE A 62 -4.84 4.24 -5.30
N GLY A 63 -5.54 3.41 -6.07
CA GLY A 63 -5.00 2.14 -6.57
C GLY A 63 -4.21 2.37 -7.86
N ILE A 64 -2.98 1.89 -7.92
CA ILE A 64 -2.08 2.08 -9.07
C ILE A 64 -1.61 0.72 -9.60
N ASP A 65 -1.87 0.44 -10.86
CA ASP A 65 -1.39 -0.78 -11.55
C ASP A 65 -1.33 -0.53 -13.05
N ILE A 66 -0.44 -1.25 -13.75
CA ILE A 66 -0.36 -1.23 -15.21
C ILE A 66 -1.51 -2.01 -15.88
N ASP A 67 -2.12 -2.93 -15.15
CA ASP A 67 -3.25 -3.75 -15.58
C ASP A 67 -4.56 -3.15 -15.05
N GLU A 68 -5.23 -2.39 -15.91
CA GLU A 68 -6.47 -1.69 -15.59
C GLU A 68 -7.66 -2.63 -15.30
N THR A 69 -7.57 -3.92 -15.67
CA THR A 69 -8.62 -4.91 -15.36
C THR A 69 -8.81 -5.10 -13.85
N LYS A 70 -7.80 -4.77 -13.05
CA LYS A 70 -7.83 -4.83 -11.58
C LYS A 70 -8.54 -3.64 -10.92
N PHE A 71 -8.76 -2.55 -11.66
CA PHE A 71 -9.33 -1.31 -11.12
C PHE A 71 -10.74 -1.48 -10.56
N SER A 72 -11.58 -2.28 -11.25
CA SER A 72 -12.93 -2.59 -10.77
C SER A 72 -12.90 -3.22 -9.38
N LYS A 73 -12.00 -4.20 -9.17
CA LYS A 73 -11.87 -4.88 -7.87
C LYS A 73 -11.29 -3.96 -6.79
N ALA A 74 -10.30 -3.14 -7.14
CA ALA A 74 -9.74 -2.16 -6.20
C ALA A 74 -10.80 -1.16 -5.72
N LYS A 75 -11.64 -0.64 -6.63
CA LYS A 75 -12.76 0.26 -6.28
C LYS A 75 -13.80 -0.43 -5.39
N GLU A 76 -14.17 -1.68 -5.68
CA GLU A 76 -15.07 -2.47 -4.83
C GLU A 76 -14.54 -2.59 -3.40
N LEU A 77 -13.23 -2.78 -3.25
CA LEU A 77 -12.56 -2.94 -1.96
C LEU A 77 -12.31 -1.62 -1.22
N GLY A 78 -12.44 -0.48 -1.90
CA GLY A 78 -12.39 0.82 -1.25
C GLY A 78 -11.45 1.86 -1.88
N ALA A 79 -10.84 1.59 -3.04
CA ALA A 79 -10.11 2.61 -3.76
C ALA A 79 -11.06 3.72 -4.23
N THR A 80 -10.74 4.96 -3.94
CA THR A 80 -11.49 6.15 -4.40
C THR A 80 -11.14 6.48 -5.85
N HIS A 81 -9.88 6.25 -6.22
CA HIS A 81 -9.33 6.48 -7.55
C HIS A 81 -8.48 5.28 -7.98
N CYS A 82 -8.36 5.08 -9.30
CA CYS A 82 -7.42 4.11 -9.88
C CYS A 82 -6.71 4.75 -11.07
N MET A 83 -5.40 4.55 -11.17
CA MET A 83 -4.57 5.19 -12.17
C MET A 83 -3.52 4.22 -12.74
N ASN A 84 -3.22 4.39 -14.04
CA ASN A 84 -2.18 3.62 -14.70
C ASN A 84 -0.87 4.45 -14.73
N PRO A 85 0.22 3.97 -14.12
CA PRO A 85 1.48 4.72 -14.03
C PRO A 85 2.21 4.85 -15.38
N GLN A 86 1.72 4.21 -16.44
CA GLN A 86 2.24 4.35 -17.81
C GLN A 86 1.64 5.56 -18.55
N ASN A 87 0.61 6.21 -18.02
CA ASN A 87 0.07 7.42 -18.60
C ASN A 87 1.07 8.58 -18.44
N GLU A 88 1.23 9.39 -19.49
CA GLU A 88 2.21 10.48 -19.51
C GLU A 88 2.01 11.48 -18.35
N ASN A 89 0.76 11.77 -17.98
CA ASN A 89 0.42 12.75 -16.96
C ASN A 89 0.17 12.11 -15.58
N PHE A 90 0.55 10.84 -15.37
CA PHE A 90 0.23 10.09 -14.14
C PHE A 90 0.62 10.83 -12.85
N VAL A 91 1.84 11.38 -12.80
CA VAL A 91 2.31 12.09 -11.59
C VAL A 91 1.46 13.34 -11.35
N GLU A 92 1.19 14.13 -12.39
CA GLU A 92 0.38 15.35 -12.31
C GLU A 92 -1.05 15.02 -11.86
N GLU A 93 -1.66 13.96 -12.41
CA GLU A 93 -3.00 13.50 -11.99
C GLU A 93 -3.06 13.15 -10.50
N VAL A 94 -2.04 12.49 -9.97
CA VAL A 94 -1.96 12.19 -8.53
C VAL A 94 -1.82 13.47 -7.72
N LEU A 95 -0.92 14.37 -8.12
CA LEU A 95 -0.70 15.63 -7.41
C LEU A 95 -1.96 16.50 -7.40
N ASP A 96 -2.67 16.59 -8.50
CA ASP A 96 -3.93 17.34 -8.61
C ASP A 96 -5.04 16.71 -7.74
N THR A 97 -5.18 15.38 -7.80
CA THR A 97 -6.18 14.64 -7.02
C THR A 97 -5.98 14.80 -5.51
N THR A 98 -4.73 14.99 -5.07
CA THR A 98 -4.34 15.01 -3.65
C THR A 98 -3.84 16.38 -3.18
N ASN A 99 -3.98 17.40 -4.02
CA ASN A 99 -3.53 18.76 -3.72
C ASN A 99 -2.04 18.83 -3.29
N GLY A 100 -1.18 18.19 -4.08
CA GLY A 100 0.28 18.27 -3.90
C GLY A 100 0.99 16.96 -3.53
N GLY A 101 0.30 15.83 -3.62
CA GLY A 101 0.83 14.48 -3.39
C GLY A 101 0.17 13.74 -2.23
N VAL A 102 0.39 12.44 -2.17
CA VAL A 102 -0.16 11.58 -1.11
C VAL A 102 0.68 11.66 0.16
N ASP A 103 0.05 11.45 1.32
CA ASP A 103 0.74 11.29 2.61
C ASP A 103 1.62 10.04 2.60
N PHE A 104 1.10 8.95 2.05
CA PHE A 104 1.80 7.67 1.98
C PHE A 104 1.65 7.03 0.61
N ALA A 105 2.77 6.62 0.01
CA ALA A 105 2.80 5.74 -1.15
C ALA A 105 3.33 4.35 -0.73
N ILE A 106 2.52 3.31 -0.90
CA ILE A 106 2.83 1.96 -0.47
C ILE A 106 3.19 1.11 -1.69
N ASP A 107 4.47 0.79 -1.86
CA ASP A 107 4.96 -0.08 -2.94
C ASP A 107 4.80 -1.55 -2.55
N LEU A 108 3.89 -2.23 -3.24
CA LEU A 108 3.59 -3.66 -3.14
C LEU A 108 3.79 -4.38 -4.48
N ALA A 109 4.37 -3.69 -5.45
CA ALA A 109 4.65 -4.24 -6.79
C ALA A 109 6.01 -4.95 -6.87
N GLY A 110 6.99 -4.48 -6.10
CA GLY A 110 8.33 -5.08 -6.08
C GLY A 110 9.15 -4.85 -7.35
N VAL A 111 8.92 -3.73 -8.04
CA VAL A 111 9.69 -3.30 -9.20
C VAL A 111 10.16 -1.86 -9.04
N MET A 112 11.34 -1.53 -9.57
CA MET A 112 11.95 -0.22 -9.36
C MET A 112 11.15 0.93 -9.97
N SER A 113 10.44 0.71 -11.07
CA SER A 113 9.55 1.71 -11.65
C SER A 113 8.40 2.09 -10.71
N ALA A 114 7.87 1.14 -9.94
CA ALA A 114 6.86 1.43 -8.93
C ALA A 114 7.45 2.23 -7.76
N MET A 115 8.65 1.88 -7.29
CA MET A 115 9.35 2.63 -6.26
C MET A 115 9.66 4.08 -6.69
N ASP A 116 10.08 4.27 -7.95
CA ASP A 116 10.32 5.60 -8.54
C ASP A 116 9.02 6.42 -8.60
N SER A 117 7.93 5.81 -9.07
CA SER A 117 6.61 6.43 -9.08
C SER A 117 6.15 6.79 -7.66
N ALA A 118 6.30 5.88 -6.71
CA ALA A 118 5.94 6.11 -5.31
C ALA A 118 6.67 7.33 -4.72
N TYR A 119 7.97 7.46 -4.98
CA TYR A 119 8.76 8.58 -4.48
C TYR A 119 8.38 9.93 -5.10
N LYS A 120 7.94 9.93 -6.36
CA LYS A 120 7.52 11.16 -7.08
C LYS A 120 6.18 11.69 -6.61
N ILE A 121 5.25 10.81 -6.21
CA ILE A 121 3.87 11.19 -5.89
C ILE A 121 3.61 11.50 -4.41
N ILE A 122 4.57 11.30 -3.51
CA ILE A 122 4.43 11.71 -2.11
C ILE A 122 4.63 13.21 -1.96
N ARG A 123 3.82 13.84 -1.11
CA ARG A 123 3.92 15.27 -0.76
C ARG A 123 5.19 15.58 0.04
N TYR A 124 5.42 16.87 0.30
CA TYR A 124 6.39 17.29 1.33
C TYR A 124 6.01 16.69 2.70
N GLY A 125 6.99 16.12 3.40
CA GLY A 125 6.80 15.42 4.66
C GLY A 125 6.11 14.05 4.51
N GLY A 126 5.84 13.60 3.27
CA GLY A 126 5.24 12.29 2.99
C GLY A 126 6.22 11.14 3.08
N ALA A 127 5.71 9.92 3.05
CA ALA A 127 6.53 8.71 3.16
C ALA A 127 6.21 7.66 2.09
N VAL A 128 7.27 7.04 1.54
CA VAL A 128 7.17 5.79 0.81
C VAL A 128 7.33 4.63 1.79
N VAL A 129 6.43 3.66 1.73
CA VAL A 129 6.56 2.37 2.41
C VAL A 129 6.76 1.30 1.35
N THR A 130 7.89 0.60 1.34
CA THR A 130 8.14 -0.48 0.39
C THR A 130 8.13 -1.83 1.10
N ALA A 131 7.32 -2.74 0.60
CA ALA A 131 7.24 -4.14 1.00
C ALA A 131 7.43 -5.10 -0.18
N GLY A 132 7.54 -4.57 -1.38
CA GLY A 132 7.86 -5.33 -2.59
C GLY A 132 9.30 -5.83 -2.55
N LEU A 133 9.50 -7.15 -2.70
CA LEU A 133 10.83 -7.73 -2.78
C LEU A 133 11.32 -7.75 -4.21
N THR A 134 12.43 -7.08 -4.46
CA THR A 134 13.14 -7.07 -5.75
C THR A 134 14.22 -8.15 -5.80
N PRO A 135 14.75 -8.48 -6.99
CA PRO A 135 15.93 -9.33 -7.09
C PRO A 135 17.11 -8.80 -6.25
N VAL A 136 17.93 -9.73 -5.74
CA VAL A 136 19.15 -9.37 -4.98
C VAL A 136 20.04 -8.45 -5.83
N ASN A 137 20.62 -7.44 -5.22
CA ASN A 137 21.45 -6.39 -5.85
C ASN A 137 20.69 -5.34 -6.70
N THR A 138 19.36 -5.34 -6.70
CA THR A 138 18.61 -4.22 -7.27
C THR A 138 18.84 -2.96 -6.44
N GLN A 139 19.14 -1.85 -7.10
CA GLN A 139 19.43 -0.57 -6.46
C GLN A 139 18.35 0.45 -6.80
N PHE A 140 17.95 1.25 -5.83
CA PHE A 140 17.11 2.43 -6.00
C PHE A 140 17.97 3.68 -5.80
N SER A 141 17.90 4.61 -6.73
CA SER A 141 18.61 5.90 -6.64
C SER A 141 17.62 7.04 -6.53
N PHE A 142 17.90 7.98 -5.65
CA PHE A 142 17.08 9.18 -5.44
C PHE A 142 17.97 10.41 -5.28
N ASN A 143 17.39 11.60 -5.50
CA ASN A 143 18.09 12.85 -5.22
C ASN A 143 18.12 13.11 -3.72
N HIS A 144 19.31 13.07 -3.13
CA HIS A 144 19.50 13.30 -1.69
C HIS A 144 18.99 14.67 -1.24
N SER A 145 19.19 15.71 -2.07
CA SER A 145 18.73 17.06 -1.75
C SER A 145 17.21 17.15 -1.66
N ASP A 146 16.48 16.40 -2.53
CA ASP A 146 15.02 16.36 -2.50
C ASP A 146 14.52 15.64 -1.25
N LEU A 147 15.18 14.55 -0.85
CA LEU A 147 14.85 13.85 0.40
C LEU A 147 14.89 14.81 1.60
N VAL A 148 15.98 15.61 1.69
CA VAL A 148 16.19 16.53 2.82
C VAL A 148 15.28 17.76 2.72
N ALA A 149 15.26 18.44 1.55
CA ALA A 149 14.52 19.69 1.37
C ALA A 149 12.99 19.50 1.42
N GLN A 150 12.51 18.32 1.05
CA GLN A 150 11.09 17.97 1.07
C GLN A 150 10.70 17.14 2.29
N GLU A 151 11.62 16.89 3.23
CA GLU A 151 11.39 16.10 4.45
C GLU A 151 10.75 14.72 4.18
N LYS A 152 11.05 14.12 3.01
CA LYS A 152 10.50 12.83 2.60
C LYS A 152 11.10 11.69 3.42
N SER A 153 10.33 10.60 3.57
CA SER A 153 10.78 9.38 4.26
C SER A 153 10.67 8.16 3.36
N ILE A 154 11.57 7.19 3.54
CA ILE A 154 11.51 5.87 2.90
C ILE A 154 11.57 4.82 4.00
N LEU A 155 10.54 3.99 4.11
CA LEU A 155 10.36 2.99 5.17
C LEU A 155 10.28 1.59 4.56
N GLY A 156 11.10 0.67 5.05
CA GLY A 156 10.97 -0.74 4.71
C GLY A 156 9.87 -1.42 5.55
N SER A 157 9.12 -2.33 4.94
CA SER A 157 8.06 -3.10 5.59
C SER A 157 8.18 -4.57 5.23
N TYR A 158 8.76 -5.38 6.10
CA TYR A 158 8.81 -6.83 5.91
C TYR A 158 7.61 -7.49 6.58
N MET A 159 6.83 -8.28 5.81
CA MET A 159 5.59 -8.92 6.27
C MET A 159 4.64 -7.94 6.97
N GLY A 160 4.59 -6.68 6.49
CA GLY A 160 3.74 -5.65 7.05
C GLY A 160 4.12 -5.21 8.47
N SER A 161 5.37 -5.41 8.88
CA SER A 161 5.83 -5.19 10.27
C SER A 161 4.92 -5.86 11.31
N CYS A 162 4.31 -6.99 10.94
CA CYS A 162 3.37 -7.72 11.78
C CYS A 162 4.08 -8.60 12.82
N VAL A 163 3.44 -8.73 13.97
CA VAL A 163 3.71 -9.79 14.95
C VAL A 163 2.64 -10.87 14.76
N PRO A 164 2.95 -12.02 14.10
CA PRO A 164 1.93 -12.98 13.65
C PRO A 164 0.98 -13.46 14.75
N VAL A 165 1.50 -13.69 15.94
CA VAL A 165 0.69 -14.17 17.10
C VAL A 165 -0.37 -13.15 17.51
N ARG A 166 -0.10 -11.85 17.35
CA ARG A 166 -1.02 -10.74 17.66
C ARG A 166 -1.92 -10.40 16.48
N ASP A 167 -1.33 -10.25 15.29
CA ASP A 167 -2.00 -9.58 14.18
C ASP A 167 -2.84 -10.56 13.35
N VAL A 168 -2.45 -11.83 13.20
CA VAL A 168 -3.27 -12.81 12.47
C VAL A 168 -4.64 -13.00 13.13
N PRO A 169 -4.77 -13.23 14.44
CA PRO A 169 -6.09 -13.29 15.09
C PRO A 169 -6.90 -12.00 14.93
N ARG A 170 -6.24 -10.83 14.99
CA ARG A 170 -6.89 -9.53 14.79
C ARG A 170 -7.48 -9.41 13.38
N PHE A 171 -6.72 -9.75 12.34
CA PHE A 171 -7.18 -9.67 10.95
C PHE A 171 -8.27 -10.72 10.67
N LEU A 172 -8.16 -11.93 11.23
CA LEU A 172 -9.21 -12.95 11.15
C LEU A 172 -10.53 -12.47 11.77
N ASN A 173 -10.49 -11.75 12.89
CA ASN A 173 -11.69 -11.17 13.50
C ASN A 173 -12.33 -10.09 12.61
N LEU A 174 -11.54 -9.25 11.94
CA LEU A 174 -12.03 -8.28 10.97
C LEU A 174 -12.70 -8.98 9.79
N PHE A 175 -12.07 -10.01 9.25
CA PHE A 175 -12.63 -10.82 8.17
C PHE A 175 -14.00 -11.43 8.53
N LYS A 176 -14.14 -11.99 9.74
CA LYS A 176 -15.43 -12.50 10.22
C LYS A 176 -16.53 -11.44 10.34
N GLN A 177 -16.14 -10.19 10.53
CA GLN A 177 -17.04 -9.04 10.58
C GLN A 177 -17.37 -8.46 9.20
N GLY A 178 -16.85 -9.06 8.11
CA GLY A 178 -16.99 -8.56 6.74
C GLY A 178 -16.18 -7.29 6.45
N ARG A 179 -15.08 -7.13 7.15
CA ARG A 179 -14.21 -5.95 7.06
C ARG A 179 -12.84 -6.29 6.52
#